data_058d10c274063615548ab88ffccc638a
#
_entry.id   058d10c274063615548ab88ffccc638a
#
_cell.length_a   1.000
_cell.length_b   1.000
_cell.length_c   1.000
_cell.angle_alpha   90.00
_cell.angle_beta   90.00
_cell.angle_gamma   90.00
#
_symmetry.space_group_name_H-M   'P 1'
#
loop_
_entity.id
_entity.type
_entity.pdbx_description
1 polymer ?
#
loop_
_entity_poly.entity_id
_entity_poly.type
_entity_poly.pdbx_seq_one_letter_code
_entity_poly.pdbx_strand_id
1 'polypeptide(L)'
;ATDVLLDLSEAGYDVSKGVKQNALNSLLKYANNDLEALYALYVSSRANMADRSILNKIYDDKAYNKTALSKYLMAAALKLNGLNDEAKVALKDIKNAKTSEENASDFSSKVRDNAFILYLHAKYFEKNDYSDDLANFLIVNLNELSSTQERAFTLRALNAYFGKDSG
;
A
#
# COMPACT_ATOMS: atom_id res chain seq x y z
N ALA A 1 -1.05 0.63 -13.35
CA ALA A 1 -1.55 1.70 -14.23
C ALA A 1 -2.35 2.75 -13.47
N THR A 2 -3.31 2.33 -12.64
CA THR A 2 -4.18 3.27 -11.88
C THR A 2 -3.38 4.09 -10.87
N ASP A 3 -2.42 3.47 -10.19
CA ASP A 3 -1.58 4.15 -9.20
C ASP A 3 -0.70 5.22 -9.85
N VAL A 4 -0.20 4.96 -11.06
CA VAL A 4 0.55 5.95 -11.85
C VAL A 4 -0.35 7.15 -12.21
N LEU A 5 -1.61 6.90 -12.60
CA LEU A 5 -2.57 7.97 -12.90
C LEU A 5 -2.81 8.87 -11.69
N LEU A 6 -2.93 8.27 -10.49
CA LEU A 6 -3.10 9.04 -9.26
C LEU A 6 -1.85 9.84 -8.90
N ASP A 7 -0.68 9.27 -9.09
CA ASP A 7 0.60 9.96 -8.85
C ASP A 7 0.74 11.16 -9.78
N LEU A 8 0.42 11.00 -11.05
CA LEU A 8 0.43 12.09 -12.02
C LEU A 8 -0.54 13.19 -11.64
N SER A 9 -1.76 12.82 -11.22
CA SER A 9 -2.76 13.77 -10.77
C SER A 9 -2.31 14.56 -9.54
N GLU A 10 -1.72 13.87 -8.55
CA GLU A 10 -1.18 14.51 -7.33
C GLU A 10 0.01 15.43 -7.64
N ALA A 11 0.79 15.11 -8.66
CA ALA A 11 1.92 15.92 -9.09
C ALA A 11 1.51 17.15 -9.94
N GLY A 12 0.21 17.34 -10.18
CA GLY A 12 -0.30 18.49 -10.90
C GLY A 12 -0.59 18.27 -12.38
N TYR A 13 -0.43 17.04 -12.86
CA TYR A 13 -0.81 16.71 -14.23
C TYR A 13 -2.34 16.55 -14.33
N ASP A 14 -2.90 17.06 -15.40
CA ASP A 14 -4.35 17.01 -15.62
C ASP A 14 -4.76 15.62 -16.12
N VAL A 15 -5.28 14.81 -15.21
CA VAL A 15 -5.86 13.50 -15.53
C VAL A 15 -7.37 13.61 -15.41
N SER A 16 -8.10 13.31 -16.48
CA SER A 16 -9.54 13.49 -16.47
C SER A 16 -10.23 12.63 -15.41
N LYS A 17 -11.24 13.17 -14.75
CA LYS A 17 -12.02 12.50 -13.72
C LYS A 17 -12.66 11.21 -14.27
N GLY A 18 -13.10 11.24 -15.54
CA GLY A 18 -13.69 10.07 -16.20
C GLY A 18 -12.71 8.92 -16.35
N VAL A 19 -11.45 9.20 -16.69
CA VAL A 19 -10.40 8.19 -16.79
C VAL A 19 -10.13 7.56 -15.42
N LYS A 20 -10.00 8.39 -14.37
CA LYS A 20 -9.81 7.88 -13.01
C LYS A 20 -10.97 7.00 -12.57
N GLN A 21 -12.20 7.45 -12.77
CA GLN A 21 -13.39 6.70 -12.37
C GLN A 21 -13.48 5.35 -13.09
N ASN A 22 -13.21 5.31 -14.39
CA ASN A 22 -13.22 4.07 -15.16
C ASN A 22 -12.17 3.07 -14.67
N ALA A 23 -10.96 3.56 -14.36
CA ALA A 23 -9.89 2.72 -13.84
C ALA A 23 -10.27 2.13 -12.47
N LEU A 24 -10.84 2.93 -11.57
CA LEU A 24 -11.27 2.50 -10.25
C LEU A 24 -12.42 1.48 -10.32
N ASN A 25 -13.39 1.71 -11.20
CA ASN A 25 -14.49 0.78 -11.41
C ASN A 25 -14.00 -0.56 -11.93
N SER A 26 -12.99 -0.56 -12.82
CA SER A 26 -12.37 -1.78 -13.32
C SER A 26 -11.68 -2.56 -12.21
N LEU A 27 -10.94 -1.87 -11.34
CA LEU A 27 -10.29 -2.51 -10.18
C LEU A 27 -11.30 -3.19 -9.26
N LEU A 28 -12.39 -2.50 -8.93
CA LEU A 28 -13.43 -3.03 -8.05
C LEU A 28 -14.16 -4.22 -8.70
N LYS A 29 -14.46 -4.10 -9.99
CA LYS A 29 -15.19 -5.14 -10.73
C LYS A 29 -14.41 -6.44 -10.86
N TYR A 30 -13.10 -6.35 -11.03
CA TYR A 30 -12.23 -7.50 -11.30
C TYR A 30 -11.41 -7.95 -10.08
N ALA A 31 -11.73 -7.46 -8.90
CA ALA A 31 -11.09 -7.94 -7.67
C ALA A 31 -11.50 -9.39 -7.40
N ASN A 32 -10.52 -10.30 -7.41
CA ASN A 32 -10.76 -11.74 -7.26
C ASN A 32 -10.48 -12.26 -5.86
N ASN A 33 -9.82 -11.46 -5.01
CA ASN A 33 -9.47 -11.86 -3.65
C ASN A 33 -9.43 -10.63 -2.73
N ASP A 34 -9.23 -10.90 -1.44
CA ASP A 34 -9.22 -9.84 -0.42
C ASP A 34 -8.11 -8.81 -0.64
N LEU A 35 -6.94 -9.25 -1.09
CA LEU A 35 -5.81 -8.35 -1.33
C LEU A 35 -6.11 -7.37 -2.47
N GLU A 36 -6.68 -7.88 -3.57
CA GLU A 36 -7.08 -7.02 -4.69
C GLU A 36 -8.19 -6.04 -4.29
N ALA A 37 -9.14 -6.49 -3.48
CA ALA A 37 -10.20 -5.63 -2.95
C ALA A 37 -9.63 -4.53 -2.06
N LEU A 38 -8.65 -4.85 -1.21
CA LEU A 38 -7.97 -3.86 -0.36
C LEU A 38 -7.14 -2.89 -1.17
N TYR A 39 -6.47 -3.36 -2.22
CA TYR A 39 -5.74 -2.49 -3.13
C TYR A 39 -6.69 -1.52 -3.83
N ALA A 40 -7.81 -2.02 -4.34
CA ALA A 40 -8.84 -1.18 -4.96
C ALA A 40 -9.40 -0.14 -3.98
N LEU A 41 -9.63 -0.53 -2.73
CA LEU A 41 -10.08 0.36 -1.68
C LEU A 41 -9.06 1.46 -1.40
N TYR A 42 -7.78 1.10 -1.30
CA TYR A 42 -6.69 2.06 -1.11
C TYR A 42 -6.63 3.07 -2.27
N VAL A 43 -6.64 2.58 -3.50
CA VAL A 43 -6.57 3.44 -4.70
C VAL A 43 -7.79 4.36 -4.76
N SER A 44 -8.99 3.85 -4.48
CA SER A 44 -10.22 4.65 -4.42
C SER A 44 -10.15 5.73 -3.35
N SER A 45 -9.59 5.40 -2.20
CA SER A 45 -9.41 6.34 -1.09
C SER A 45 -8.42 7.44 -1.45
N ARG A 46 -7.34 7.09 -2.15
CA ARG A 46 -6.36 8.06 -2.66
C ARG A 46 -6.98 9.05 -3.63
N ALA A 47 -7.89 8.58 -4.47
CA ALA A 47 -8.61 9.40 -5.43
C ALA A 47 -9.79 10.17 -4.82
N ASN A 48 -10.03 10.01 -3.52
CA ASN A 48 -11.18 10.56 -2.80
C ASN A 48 -12.51 10.09 -3.39
N MET A 49 -12.56 8.83 -3.82
CA MET A 49 -13.72 8.20 -4.46
C MET A 49 -14.16 6.91 -3.76
N ALA A 50 -13.68 6.66 -2.53
CA ALA A 50 -14.01 5.46 -1.80
C ALA A 50 -15.48 5.44 -1.38
N ASP A 51 -16.12 4.29 -1.54
CA ASP A 51 -17.46 4.04 -1.02
C ASP A 51 -17.34 3.70 0.47
N ARG A 52 -17.94 4.52 1.32
CA ARG A 52 -17.87 4.35 2.78
C ARG A 52 -18.50 3.04 3.23
N SER A 53 -19.56 2.59 2.57
CA SER A 53 -20.20 1.31 2.89
C SER A 53 -19.28 0.13 2.65
N ILE A 54 -18.54 0.15 1.54
CA ILE A 54 -17.57 -0.89 1.20
C ILE A 54 -16.42 -0.87 2.21
N LEU A 55 -15.91 0.31 2.52
CA LEU A 55 -14.84 0.48 3.50
C LEU A 55 -15.24 -0.09 4.87
N ASN A 56 -16.41 0.27 5.36
CA ASN A 56 -16.92 -0.21 6.65
C ASN A 56 -17.13 -1.72 6.65
N LYS A 57 -17.64 -2.28 5.57
CA LYS A 57 -17.83 -3.71 5.45
C LYS A 57 -16.52 -4.48 5.51
N ILE A 58 -15.51 -4.04 4.75
CA ILE A 58 -14.19 -4.69 4.74
C ILE A 58 -13.55 -4.59 6.12
N TYR A 59 -13.69 -3.44 6.78
CA TYR A 59 -13.15 -3.24 8.12
C TYR A 59 -13.85 -4.18 9.14
N ASP A 60 -15.17 -4.24 9.13
CA ASP A 60 -15.94 -5.05 10.07
C ASP A 60 -15.72 -6.56 9.85
N ASP A 61 -15.59 -6.98 8.60
CA ASP A 61 -15.34 -8.38 8.24
C ASP A 61 -13.89 -8.81 8.55
N LYS A 62 -13.01 -7.87 8.85
CA LYS A 62 -11.57 -8.11 9.12
C LYS A 62 -10.86 -8.85 7.99
N ALA A 63 -11.31 -8.64 6.74
CA ALA A 63 -10.70 -9.25 5.56
C ALA A 63 -9.23 -8.84 5.38
N TYR A 64 -8.82 -7.74 6.01
CA TYR A 64 -7.44 -7.23 5.97
C TYR A 64 -6.47 -7.97 6.90
N ASN A 65 -6.96 -8.85 7.75
CA ASN A 65 -6.17 -9.40 8.87
C ASN A 65 -5.38 -10.66 8.50
N LYS A 66 -4.97 -10.81 7.23
CA LYS A 66 -4.24 -11.98 6.73
C LYS A 66 -2.73 -11.75 6.64
N THR A 67 -2.30 -10.65 6.07
CA THR A 67 -0.88 -10.35 5.84
C THR A 67 -0.54 -8.93 6.27
N ALA A 68 0.75 -8.64 6.41
CA ALA A 68 1.22 -7.30 6.72
C ALA A 68 0.81 -6.29 5.64
N LEU A 69 0.95 -6.68 4.36
CA LEU A 69 0.53 -5.82 3.25
C LEU A 69 -0.96 -5.51 3.30
N SER A 70 -1.80 -6.51 3.56
CA SER A 70 -3.24 -6.31 3.71
C SER A 70 -3.57 -5.32 4.83
N LYS A 71 -2.91 -5.45 5.97
CA LYS A 71 -3.09 -4.54 7.10
C LYS A 71 -2.70 -3.10 6.74
N TYR A 72 -1.58 -2.92 6.03
CA TYR A 72 -1.13 -1.59 5.63
C TYR A 72 -2.04 -0.96 4.58
N LEU A 73 -2.53 -1.74 3.63
CA LEU A 73 -3.50 -1.22 2.65
C LEU A 73 -4.78 -0.75 3.34
N MET A 74 -5.29 -1.54 4.28
CA MET A 74 -6.47 -1.15 5.05
C MET A 74 -6.21 0.10 5.89
N ALA A 75 -5.09 0.14 6.61
CA ALA A 75 -4.72 1.25 7.46
C ALA A 75 -4.53 2.55 6.66
N ALA A 76 -3.91 2.47 5.49
CA ALA A 76 -3.74 3.63 4.60
C ALA A 76 -5.10 4.13 4.10
N ALA A 77 -5.98 3.22 3.68
CA ALA A 77 -7.34 3.59 3.26
C ALA A 77 -8.12 4.25 4.39
N LEU A 78 -8.05 3.70 5.59
CA LEU A 78 -8.71 4.27 6.77
C LEU A 78 -8.17 5.68 7.08
N LYS A 79 -6.85 5.85 7.05
CA LYS A 79 -6.23 7.15 7.30
C LYS A 79 -6.63 8.18 6.26
N LEU A 80 -6.67 7.80 4.99
CA LEU A 80 -7.12 8.68 3.90
C LEU A 80 -8.57 9.13 4.06
N ASN A 81 -9.38 8.33 4.74
CA ASN A 81 -10.78 8.65 5.03
C ASN A 81 -10.98 9.31 6.41
N GLY A 82 -9.90 9.71 7.08
CA GLY A 82 -9.96 10.39 8.37
C GLY A 82 -10.20 9.50 9.57
N LEU A 83 -10.11 8.18 9.40
CA LEU A 83 -10.37 7.19 10.44
C LEU A 83 -9.04 6.74 11.08
N ASN A 84 -8.40 7.67 11.81
CA ASN A 84 -7.06 7.45 12.37
C ASN A 84 -7.03 6.37 13.46
N ASP A 85 -8.04 6.30 14.31
CA ASP A 85 -8.08 5.29 15.38
C ASP A 85 -8.27 3.89 14.82
N GLU A 86 -9.13 3.74 13.81
CA GLU A 86 -9.36 2.48 13.11
C GLU A 86 -8.09 2.03 12.37
N ALA A 87 -7.33 2.99 11.81
CA ALA A 87 -6.05 2.69 11.17
C ALA A 87 -5.05 2.07 12.16
N LYS A 88 -4.99 2.58 13.39
CA LYS A 88 -4.15 2.02 14.45
C LYS A 88 -4.58 0.60 14.81
N VAL A 89 -5.88 0.34 14.87
CA VAL A 89 -6.41 -1.01 15.13
C VAL A 89 -6.00 -1.96 14.00
N ALA A 90 -6.07 -1.52 12.75
CA ALA A 90 -5.67 -2.34 11.60
C ALA A 90 -4.19 -2.75 11.65
N LEU A 91 -3.33 -1.92 12.22
CA LEU A 91 -1.89 -2.19 12.35
C LEU A 91 -1.50 -2.91 13.65
N LYS A 92 -2.47 -3.23 14.49
CA LYS A 92 -2.21 -3.97 15.72
C LYS A 92 -1.55 -5.31 15.40
N ASP A 93 -0.54 -5.69 16.17
CA ASP A 93 0.23 -6.94 16.02
C ASP A 93 0.94 -7.08 14.66
N ILE A 94 1.27 -5.96 14.02
CA ILE A 94 1.94 -5.97 12.71
C ILE A 94 3.25 -6.77 12.71
N LYS A 95 3.99 -6.77 13.81
CA LYS A 95 5.28 -7.49 13.92
C LYS A 95 5.12 -9.00 13.79
N ASN A 96 3.95 -9.53 14.14
CA ASN A 96 3.65 -10.96 14.10
C ASN A 96 2.94 -11.37 12.81
N ALA A 97 2.61 -10.42 11.93
CA ALA A 97 1.91 -10.71 10.69
C ALA A 97 2.88 -11.25 9.63
N LYS A 98 2.43 -12.18 8.82
CA LYS A 98 3.17 -12.63 7.65
C LYS A 98 3.23 -11.49 6.63
N THR A 99 4.38 -11.33 5.98
CA THR A 99 4.57 -10.26 5.00
C THR A 99 3.65 -10.43 3.80
N SER A 100 3.55 -11.68 3.29
CA SER A 100 2.75 -12.04 2.12
C SER A 100 2.12 -13.41 2.29
N GLU A 101 1.23 -13.80 1.40
CA GLU A 101 0.63 -15.12 1.42
C GLU A 101 1.67 -16.22 1.18
N GLU A 102 1.45 -17.38 1.80
CA GLU A 102 2.41 -18.50 1.79
C GLU A 102 2.78 -18.99 0.39
N ASN A 103 1.89 -18.79 -0.58
CA ASN A 103 2.12 -19.21 -1.96
C ASN A 103 3.00 -18.25 -2.77
N ALA A 104 3.34 -17.09 -2.22
CA ALA A 104 4.27 -16.15 -2.83
C ALA A 104 5.69 -16.50 -2.37
N SER A 105 6.17 -17.66 -2.80
CA SER A 105 7.48 -18.20 -2.38
C SER A 105 8.66 -17.53 -3.07
N ASP A 106 8.40 -16.61 -3.99
CA ASP A 106 9.44 -15.92 -4.74
C ASP A 106 10.05 -14.82 -3.89
N PHE A 107 11.38 -14.82 -3.81
CA PHE A 107 12.16 -13.79 -3.11
C PHE A 107 11.85 -12.38 -3.65
N SER A 108 11.72 -12.23 -4.97
CA SER A 108 11.37 -10.95 -5.59
C SER A 108 10.01 -10.44 -5.13
N SER A 109 9.03 -11.34 -5.00
CA SER A 109 7.69 -10.98 -4.50
C SER A 109 7.76 -10.49 -3.06
N LYS A 110 8.55 -11.14 -2.22
CA LYS A 110 8.73 -10.74 -0.83
C LYS A 110 9.36 -9.35 -0.74
N VAL A 111 10.39 -9.07 -1.52
CA VAL A 111 11.05 -7.76 -1.56
C VAL A 111 10.06 -6.69 -2.04
N ARG A 112 9.30 -6.99 -3.09
CA ARG A 112 8.29 -6.07 -3.63
C ARG A 112 7.21 -5.75 -2.60
N ASP A 113 6.70 -6.75 -1.90
CA ASP A 113 5.67 -6.54 -0.87
C ASP A 113 6.20 -5.71 0.29
N ASN A 114 7.42 -5.99 0.74
CA ASN A 114 8.06 -5.19 1.77
C ASN A 114 8.32 -3.75 1.33
N ALA A 115 8.68 -3.54 0.06
CA ALA A 115 8.85 -2.20 -0.51
C ALA A 115 7.52 -1.45 -0.51
N PHE A 116 6.43 -2.12 -0.87
CA PHE A 116 5.10 -1.50 -0.85
C PHE A 116 4.70 -1.12 0.57
N ILE A 117 4.90 -2.02 1.53
CA ILE A 117 4.62 -1.74 2.94
C ILE A 117 5.40 -0.50 3.40
N LEU A 118 6.70 -0.44 3.09
CA LEU A 118 7.54 0.70 3.47
C LEU A 118 7.05 2.00 2.83
N TYR A 119 6.66 1.95 1.56
CA TYR A 119 6.10 3.10 0.86
C TYR A 119 4.84 3.62 1.55
N LEU A 120 3.90 2.73 1.89
CA LEU A 120 2.67 3.09 2.60
C LEU A 120 2.98 3.66 3.99
N HIS A 121 3.91 3.03 4.70
CA HIS A 121 4.32 3.51 6.02
C HIS A 121 4.93 4.91 5.94
N ALA A 122 5.85 5.13 5.01
CA ALA A 122 6.50 6.41 4.84
C ALA A 122 5.52 7.52 4.47
N LYS A 123 4.51 7.19 3.68
CA LYS A 123 3.54 8.17 3.19
C LYS A 123 2.49 8.55 4.23
N TYR A 124 2.07 7.61 5.08
CA TYR A 124 0.90 7.80 5.94
C TYR A 124 1.19 7.69 7.44
N PHE A 125 2.32 7.18 7.84
CA PHE A 125 2.63 6.89 9.24
C PHE A 125 4.00 7.43 9.64
N GLU A 126 4.24 7.51 10.94
CA GLU A 126 5.52 7.95 11.48
C GLU A 126 6.52 6.79 11.55
N LYS A 127 7.80 7.09 11.42
CA LYS A 127 8.86 6.11 11.52
C LYS A 127 8.88 5.43 12.89
N ASN A 128 9.13 4.14 12.88
CA ASN A 128 9.27 3.33 14.09
C ASN A 128 10.25 2.17 13.83
N ASP A 129 10.47 1.32 14.83
CA ASP A 129 11.40 0.19 14.71
C ASP A 129 11.03 -0.76 13.58
N TYR A 130 9.74 -1.01 13.37
CA TYR A 130 9.26 -1.88 12.30
C TYR A 130 9.62 -1.31 10.93
N SER A 131 9.40 -0.02 10.71
CA SER A 131 9.72 0.62 9.43
C SER A 131 11.23 0.71 9.21
N ASP A 132 12.02 0.92 10.26
CA ASP A 132 13.48 0.89 10.17
C ASP A 132 13.99 -0.49 9.75
N ASP A 133 13.43 -1.55 10.32
CA ASP A 133 13.78 -2.93 9.96
C ASP A 133 13.42 -3.24 8.50
N LEU A 134 12.27 -2.76 8.02
CA LEU A 134 11.89 -2.90 6.61
C LEU A 134 12.88 -2.19 5.69
N ALA A 135 13.27 -0.95 6.03
CA ALA A 135 14.23 -0.19 5.23
C ALA A 135 15.58 -0.91 5.16
N ASN A 136 16.07 -1.41 6.29
CA ASN A 136 17.32 -2.17 6.34
C ASN A 136 17.26 -3.45 5.50
N PHE A 137 16.16 -4.19 5.59
CA PHE A 137 15.94 -5.38 4.77
C PHE A 137 16.03 -5.06 3.27
N LEU A 138 15.37 -3.97 2.85
CA LEU A 138 15.35 -3.57 1.44
C LEU A 138 16.72 -3.12 0.95
N ILE A 139 17.46 -2.36 1.76
CA ILE A 139 18.82 -1.91 1.40
C ILE A 139 19.75 -3.09 1.20
N VAL A 140 19.73 -4.03 2.13
CA VAL A 140 20.59 -5.23 2.08
C VAL A 140 20.29 -6.08 0.85
N ASN A 141 19.01 -6.16 0.46
CA ASN A 141 18.58 -7.05 -0.61
C ASN A 141 18.39 -6.36 -1.97
N LEU A 142 18.71 -5.07 -2.08
CA LEU A 142 18.52 -4.30 -3.30
C LEU A 142 19.26 -4.90 -4.50
N ASN A 143 20.49 -5.37 -4.28
CA ASN A 143 21.34 -5.94 -5.33
C ASN A 143 20.90 -7.33 -5.80
N GLU A 144 20.04 -7.99 -5.04
CA GLU A 144 19.51 -9.31 -5.39
C GLU A 144 18.35 -9.23 -6.37
N LEU A 145 17.84 -8.03 -6.63
CA LEU A 145 16.72 -7.85 -7.55
C LEU A 145 17.18 -7.90 -8.99
N SER A 146 16.55 -8.74 -9.79
CA SER A 146 16.90 -8.96 -11.20
C SER A 146 16.23 -7.99 -12.16
N SER A 147 15.10 -7.41 -11.76
CA SER A 147 14.29 -6.53 -12.61
C SER A 147 14.59 -5.06 -12.33
N THR A 148 14.74 -4.28 -13.41
CA THR A 148 14.87 -2.82 -13.32
C THR A 148 13.64 -2.18 -12.66
N GLN A 149 12.45 -2.71 -12.94
CA GLN A 149 11.20 -2.20 -12.37
C GLN A 149 11.14 -2.44 -10.85
N GLU A 150 11.55 -3.63 -10.41
CA GLU A 150 11.60 -3.97 -8.98
C GLU A 150 12.59 -3.08 -8.23
N ARG A 151 13.77 -2.85 -8.81
CA ARG A 151 14.76 -1.95 -8.24
C ARG A 151 14.26 -0.52 -8.17
N ALA A 152 13.62 -0.03 -9.23
CA ALA A 152 13.07 1.32 -9.28
C ALA A 152 11.96 1.50 -8.23
N PHE A 153 11.07 0.52 -8.08
CA PHE A 153 10.01 0.56 -7.08
C PHE A 153 10.57 0.56 -5.66
N THR A 154 11.57 -0.31 -5.40
CA THR A 154 12.22 -0.39 -4.09
C THR A 154 12.93 0.92 -3.75
N LEU A 155 13.65 1.50 -4.70
CA LEU A 155 14.31 2.80 -4.52
C LEU A 155 13.30 3.91 -4.24
N ARG A 156 12.15 3.88 -4.91
CA ARG A 156 11.06 4.83 -4.67
C ARG A 156 10.55 4.73 -3.23
N ALA A 157 10.38 3.51 -2.71
CA ALA A 157 9.96 3.28 -1.34
C ALA A 157 11.00 3.80 -0.34
N LEU A 158 12.28 3.52 -0.58
CA LEU A 158 13.40 3.99 0.25
C LEU A 158 13.51 5.52 0.21
N ASN A 159 13.36 6.12 -0.96
CA ASN A 159 13.40 7.58 -1.10
C ASN A 159 12.24 8.24 -0.34
N ALA A 160 11.05 7.65 -0.40
CA ALA A 160 9.90 8.16 0.35
C ALA A 160 10.16 8.09 1.86
N TYR A 161 10.79 7.01 2.30
CA TYR A 161 11.10 6.81 3.71
C TYR A 161 12.18 7.77 4.21
N PHE A 162 13.31 7.83 3.52
CA PHE A 162 14.44 8.69 3.93
C PHE A 162 14.20 10.16 3.60
N GLY A 163 13.48 10.46 2.52
CA GLY A 163 13.16 11.84 2.13
C GLY A 163 12.29 12.56 3.16
N LYS A 164 11.58 11.83 3.98
CA LYS A 164 10.75 12.39 5.06
C LYS A 164 11.58 13.10 6.12
N ASP A 165 12.87 12.71 6.28
CA ASP A 165 13.77 13.34 7.24
C ASP A 165 14.38 14.64 6.74
N SER A 166 14.40 14.85 5.42
CA SER A 166 15.06 16.01 4.82
C SER A 166 14.10 17.17 4.54
N GLY A 167 12.87 17.02 4.93
CA GLY A 167 11.86 18.06 4.78
C GLY A 167 11.50 18.74 6.05
#